data_1586507fcbf7f1b5faa1c577a2f66674
#
_entry.id   1586507fcbf7f1b5faa1c577a2f66674
#
_cell.length_a   1.000
_cell.length_b   1.000
_cell.length_c   1.000
_cell.angle_alpha   90.00
_cell.angle_beta   90.00
_cell.angle_gamma   90.00
#
_symmetry.space_group_name_H-M   'P 1'
#
loop_
_entity.id
_entity.type
_entity.pdbx_description
1 polymer ?
#
loop_
_entity_poly.entity_id
_entity_poly.type
_entity_poly.pdbx_seq_one_letter_code
_entity_poly.pdbx_strand_id
1 'polypeptide(L)'
;VAKAKFERTKPHVNIGTIGHVDHGKTTLTAAISKVLHDEYPELNPFTPFDEIDKAPEERQRGITINIAHVEYETDKRHYAHVDAPGHADYIKNMITGAAQMDGAILVVAATDGPMAQTREHVLLARQVGVPALLVALNKSDMVEDEELLELVEMEVRELLSSQDYDGDEAPVIRVSALKALEGDAEWAGKIKELMDAVDEYIPTPERDMDKPFLMPIEDVFTITGRGTVVTGRVERGKLPINSEVEIIGIREAQKTTVTGIEMFHKQMDEAWAGENCGLLLRGTRREDVERGQVICKPGSITPHTEFEGHVYILTKDEGGRHNPFYSNYRPQFYFRTTDVTGVITLPEGTEMVMPGDTTEMTVELIQPIAMEEGLGFAIREGGRTVGSGRVTKVIK
;
A
#
# COMPACT_ATOMS: atom_id res chain seq x y z
N VAL A 1 16.03 -26.20 -13.16
CA VAL A 1 16.14 -26.25 -11.70
C VAL A 1 14.74 -26.05 -11.15
N ALA A 2 14.26 -26.98 -10.28
CA ALA A 2 12.97 -26.81 -9.61
C ALA A 2 13.07 -25.58 -8.68
N LYS A 3 12.06 -24.71 -8.73
CA LYS A 3 12.00 -23.57 -7.80
C LYS A 3 11.79 -24.07 -6.37
N ALA A 4 12.33 -23.35 -5.39
CA ALA A 4 12.09 -23.64 -3.99
C ALA A 4 10.60 -23.53 -3.67
N LYS A 5 10.11 -24.32 -2.73
CA LYS A 5 8.75 -24.22 -2.22
C LYS A 5 8.72 -23.24 -1.06
N PHE A 6 7.70 -22.40 -1.01
CA PHE A 6 7.48 -21.51 0.14
C PHE A 6 6.91 -22.31 1.32
N GLU A 7 7.50 -22.13 2.50
CA GLU A 7 7.05 -22.75 3.74
C GLU A 7 6.59 -21.68 4.73
N ARG A 8 5.38 -21.84 5.27
CA ARG A 8 4.77 -20.92 6.25
C ARG A 8 5.20 -21.30 7.67
N THR A 9 6.38 -20.87 8.08
CA THR A 9 6.94 -21.16 9.40
C THR A 9 6.66 -20.08 10.44
N LYS A 10 6.35 -18.86 10.01
CA LYS A 10 6.13 -17.68 10.84
C LYS A 10 4.89 -16.90 10.37
N PRO A 11 4.29 -16.06 11.24
CA PRO A 11 3.25 -15.13 10.82
C PRO A 11 3.75 -14.22 9.70
N HIS A 12 2.95 -14.05 8.66
CA HIS A 12 3.25 -13.16 7.54
C HIS A 12 2.64 -11.78 7.76
N VAL A 13 3.46 -10.73 7.64
CA VAL A 13 3.07 -9.32 7.82
C VAL A 13 3.55 -8.51 6.63
N ASN A 14 2.67 -7.68 6.07
CA ASN A 14 3.03 -6.69 5.07
C ASN A 14 3.37 -5.38 5.76
N ILE A 15 4.62 -5.00 5.72
CA ILE A 15 5.12 -3.71 6.20
C ILE A 15 5.51 -2.85 5.03
N GLY A 16 5.50 -1.53 5.18
CA GLY A 16 6.01 -0.67 4.10
C GLY A 16 6.66 0.60 4.60
N THR A 17 7.36 1.27 3.70
CA THR A 17 7.92 2.60 3.92
C THR A 17 7.08 3.65 3.22
N ILE A 18 6.69 4.68 3.97
CA ILE A 18 5.98 5.87 3.47
C ILE A 18 6.70 7.14 3.93
N GLY A 19 6.45 8.27 3.31
CA GLY A 19 7.06 9.55 3.65
C GLY A 19 7.48 10.36 2.43
N HIS A 20 8.04 11.53 2.68
CA HIS A 20 8.43 12.48 1.63
C HIS A 20 9.51 11.93 0.69
N VAL A 21 9.58 12.47 -0.53
CA VAL A 21 10.69 12.22 -1.46
C VAL A 21 12.02 12.65 -0.80
N ASP A 22 13.11 11.94 -1.09
CA ASP A 22 14.46 12.19 -0.57
C ASP A 22 14.65 12.03 0.96
N HIS A 23 13.63 11.57 1.70
CA HIS A 23 13.78 11.22 3.12
C HIS A 23 14.46 9.85 3.35
N GLY A 24 14.75 9.09 2.28
CA GLY A 24 15.57 7.88 2.32
C GLY A 24 14.80 6.58 2.53
N LYS A 25 13.55 6.47 2.05
CA LYS A 25 12.71 5.27 2.15
C LYS A 25 13.39 4.04 1.54
N THR A 26 13.76 4.10 0.28
CA THR A 26 14.42 3.00 -0.43
C THR A 26 15.79 2.66 0.16
N THR A 27 16.53 3.67 0.61
CA THR A 27 17.81 3.46 1.33
C THR A 27 17.58 2.72 2.64
N LEU A 28 16.51 3.06 3.38
CA LEU A 28 16.13 2.37 4.62
C LEU A 28 15.72 0.92 4.33
N THR A 29 14.95 0.67 3.28
CA THR A 29 14.57 -0.68 2.85
C THR A 29 15.80 -1.54 2.54
N ALA A 30 16.78 -0.98 1.82
CA ALA A 30 18.05 -1.65 1.54
C ALA A 30 18.88 -1.89 2.82
N ALA A 31 18.90 -0.92 3.75
CA ALA A 31 19.61 -1.05 5.03
C ALA A 31 18.99 -2.13 5.91
N ILE A 32 17.67 -2.22 6.00
CA ILE A 32 16.95 -3.29 6.71
C ILE A 32 17.33 -4.65 6.11
N SER A 33 17.24 -4.78 4.78
CA SER A 33 17.60 -6.03 4.08
C SER A 33 19.04 -6.45 4.37
N LYS A 34 19.99 -5.48 4.39
CA LYS A 34 21.41 -5.76 4.70
C LYS A 34 21.60 -6.19 6.14
N VAL A 35 21.07 -5.44 7.09
CA VAL A 35 21.26 -5.73 8.53
C VAL A 35 20.65 -7.10 8.88
N LEU A 36 19.48 -7.44 8.35
CA LEU A 36 18.86 -8.74 8.57
C LEU A 36 19.60 -9.86 7.84
N HIS A 37 20.20 -9.61 6.66
CA HIS A 37 21.09 -10.55 5.99
C HIS A 37 22.33 -10.84 6.84
N ASP A 38 22.95 -9.79 7.37
CA ASP A 38 24.18 -9.94 8.18
C ASP A 38 23.90 -10.70 9.50
N GLU A 39 22.69 -10.57 10.06
CA GLU A 39 22.28 -11.27 11.28
C GLU A 39 21.77 -12.70 11.01
N TYR A 40 20.99 -12.90 9.94
CA TYR A 40 20.38 -14.19 9.58
C TYR A 40 20.60 -14.52 8.09
N PRO A 41 21.85 -14.79 7.67
CA PRO A 41 22.20 -14.94 6.26
C PRO A 41 21.51 -16.12 5.57
N GLU A 42 21.15 -17.16 6.31
CA GLU A 42 20.43 -18.34 5.79
C GLU A 42 18.97 -18.05 5.46
N LEU A 43 18.37 -17.03 6.12
CA LEU A 43 16.97 -16.67 5.95
C LEU A 43 16.78 -15.52 4.97
N ASN A 44 17.72 -14.58 4.94
CA ASN A 44 17.57 -13.29 4.27
C ASN A 44 18.58 -13.12 3.14
N PRO A 45 18.17 -13.18 1.87
CA PRO A 45 19.00 -12.68 0.79
C PRO A 45 19.12 -11.16 0.89
N PHE A 46 20.33 -10.61 0.72
CA PHE A 46 20.51 -9.18 0.65
C PHE A 46 19.94 -8.63 -0.66
N THR A 47 19.06 -7.61 -0.58
CA THR A 47 18.53 -6.88 -1.73
C THR A 47 19.15 -5.48 -1.74
N PRO A 48 20.11 -5.20 -2.64
CA PRO A 48 20.74 -3.89 -2.73
C PRO A 48 19.80 -2.84 -3.31
N PHE A 49 20.11 -1.57 -3.07
CA PHE A 49 19.32 -0.42 -3.53
C PHE A 49 18.96 -0.50 -5.03
N ASP A 50 19.91 -0.81 -5.90
CA ASP A 50 19.71 -0.91 -7.35
C ASP A 50 18.80 -2.06 -7.79
N GLU A 51 18.54 -3.01 -6.90
CA GLU A 51 17.58 -4.10 -7.13
C GLU A 51 16.18 -3.78 -6.59
N ILE A 52 16.03 -2.75 -5.76
CA ILE A 52 14.75 -2.19 -5.33
C ILE A 52 14.24 -1.25 -6.41
N ASP A 53 14.97 -0.18 -6.72
CA ASP A 53 14.67 0.76 -7.82
C ASP A 53 15.28 0.24 -9.14
N LYS A 54 14.56 -0.66 -9.81
CA LYS A 54 15.06 -1.39 -10.98
C LYS A 54 14.88 -0.65 -12.30
N ALA A 55 13.82 0.16 -12.42
CA ALA A 55 13.49 0.78 -13.68
C ALA A 55 14.56 1.81 -14.11
N PRO A 56 14.92 1.86 -15.39
CA PRO A 56 15.91 2.84 -15.89
C PRO A 56 15.52 4.29 -15.56
N GLU A 57 14.22 4.60 -15.53
CA GLU A 57 13.70 5.92 -15.21
C GLU A 57 13.87 6.26 -13.72
N GLU A 58 13.67 5.29 -12.81
CA GLU A 58 13.91 5.42 -11.37
C GLU A 58 15.37 5.73 -11.09
N ARG A 59 16.28 4.98 -11.71
CA ARG A 59 17.73 5.19 -11.60
C ARG A 59 18.18 6.54 -12.15
N GLN A 60 17.60 6.97 -13.29
CA GLN A 60 17.96 8.25 -13.92
C GLN A 60 17.48 9.44 -13.09
N ARG A 61 16.30 9.35 -12.48
CA ARG A 61 15.70 10.43 -11.69
C ARG A 61 16.08 10.38 -10.21
N GLY A 62 16.58 9.24 -9.70
CA GLY A 62 16.89 9.02 -8.29
C GLY A 62 15.64 8.99 -7.40
N ILE A 63 14.48 8.63 -7.95
CA ILE A 63 13.20 8.56 -7.23
C ILE A 63 12.49 7.24 -7.53
N THR A 64 11.83 6.67 -6.53
CA THR A 64 10.97 5.50 -6.69
C THR A 64 9.68 5.90 -7.42
N ILE A 65 9.33 5.18 -8.47
CA ILE A 65 8.14 5.38 -9.29
C ILE A 65 7.14 4.24 -9.07
N ASN A 66 7.63 3.01 -9.15
CA ASN A 66 6.83 1.81 -9.00
C ASN A 66 6.90 1.28 -7.56
N ILE A 67 5.92 0.47 -7.19
CA ILE A 67 5.96 -0.25 -5.93
C ILE A 67 6.98 -1.38 -6.07
N ALA A 68 7.90 -1.47 -5.10
CA ALA A 68 8.82 -2.60 -5.00
C ALA A 68 8.46 -3.46 -3.78
N HIS A 69 8.65 -4.77 -3.92
CA HIS A 69 8.44 -5.72 -2.83
C HIS A 69 9.76 -6.40 -2.49
N VAL A 70 10.13 -6.35 -1.22
CA VAL A 70 11.34 -7.00 -0.67
C VAL A 70 10.92 -7.99 0.40
N GLU A 71 11.48 -9.20 0.34
CA GLU A 71 11.25 -10.25 1.34
C GLU A 71 12.36 -10.25 2.39
N TYR A 72 11.99 -10.35 3.65
CA TYR A 72 12.92 -10.65 4.73
C TYR A 72 12.21 -11.24 5.95
N GLU A 73 12.98 -11.80 6.86
CA GLU A 73 12.48 -12.41 8.10
C GLU A 73 13.27 -11.92 9.31
N THR A 74 12.57 -11.73 10.42
CA THR A 74 13.15 -11.72 11.76
C THR A 74 13.05 -13.12 12.39
N ASP A 75 13.48 -13.29 13.61
CA ASP A 75 13.23 -14.52 14.37
C ASP A 75 11.74 -14.75 14.64
N LYS A 76 10.92 -13.69 14.67
CA LYS A 76 9.50 -13.72 15.02
C LYS A 76 8.56 -13.78 13.83
N ARG A 77 8.88 -13.09 12.70
CA ARG A 77 7.95 -12.84 11.59
C ARG A 77 8.60 -12.93 10.22
N HIS A 78 7.78 -13.28 9.23
CA HIS A 78 8.09 -13.16 7.81
C HIS A 78 7.46 -11.89 7.26
N TYR A 79 8.25 -11.04 6.58
CA TYR A 79 7.80 -9.75 6.06
C TYR A 79 7.83 -9.71 4.53
N ALA A 80 6.75 -9.18 3.95
CA ALA A 80 6.78 -8.57 2.64
C ALA A 80 6.87 -7.05 2.86
N HIS A 81 8.00 -6.46 2.47
CA HIS A 81 8.21 -5.02 2.57
C HIS A 81 7.80 -4.34 1.27
N VAL A 82 6.90 -3.40 1.37
CA VAL A 82 6.37 -2.60 0.27
C VAL A 82 7.08 -1.24 0.26
N ASP A 83 8.01 -1.04 -0.65
CA ASP A 83 8.63 0.28 -0.85
C ASP A 83 7.76 1.11 -1.80
N ALA A 84 7.14 2.17 -1.25
CA ALA A 84 6.20 3.01 -1.96
C ALA A 84 6.84 4.34 -2.41
N PRO A 85 6.47 4.88 -3.60
CA PRO A 85 6.99 6.15 -4.07
C PRO A 85 6.64 7.31 -3.13
N GLY A 86 7.55 8.29 -3.03
CA GLY A 86 7.37 9.49 -2.21
C GLY A 86 6.89 10.72 -2.97
N HIS A 87 7.04 10.73 -4.30
CA HIS A 87 6.73 11.90 -5.11
C HIS A 87 5.24 12.02 -5.42
N ALA A 88 4.70 13.24 -5.38
CA ALA A 88 3.27 13.54 -5.60
C ALA A 88 2.72 13.02 -6.94
N ASP A 89 3.54 12.99 -8.01
CA ASP A 89 3.12 12.48 -9.31
C ASP A 89 2.77 10.98 -9.31
N TYR A 90 3.30 10.24 -8.33
CA TYR A 90 3.12 8.79 -8.22
C TYR A 90 2.21 8.37 -7.05
N ILE A 91 1.41 9.31 -6.56
CA ILE A 91 0.53 9.09 -5.40
C ILE A 91 -0.44 7.89 -5.60
N LYS A 92 -0.83 7.60 -6.82
CA LYS A 92 -1.63 6.41 -7.16
C LYS A 92 -0.92 5.11 -6.77
N ASN A 93 0.37 5.02 -7.05
CA ASN A 93 1.18 3.86 -6.68
C ASN A 93 1.39 3.83 -5.15
N MET A 94 1.58 4.99 -4.52
CA MET A 94 1.63 5.09 -3.05
C MET A 94 0.35 4.58 -2.40
N ILE A 95 -0.83 5.01 -2.86
CA ILE A 95 -2.12 4.54 -2.33
C ILE A 95 -2.28 3.03 -2.51
N THR A 96 -1.93 2.52 -3.69
CA THR A 96 -1.98 1.07 -3.97
C THR A 96 -1.04 0.27 -3.06
N GLY A 97 0.17 0.78 -2.83
CA GLY A 97 1.13 0.17 -1.91
C GLY A 97 0.62 0.21 -0.47
N ALA A 98 0.18 1.37 -0.01
CA ALA A 98 -0.32 1.55 1.36
C ALA A 98 -1.54 0.64 1.66
N ALA A 99 -2.43 0.45 0.70
CA ALA A 99 -3.57 -0.46 0.86
C ALA A 99 -3.19 -1.93 1.09
N GLN A 100 -1.94 -2.30 0.80
CA GLN A 100 -1.43 -3.65 1.03
C GLN A 100 -0.79 -3.82 2.42
N MET A 101 -0.52 -2.74 3.15
CA MET A 101 0.25 -2.75 4.39
C MET A 101 -0.60 -3.12 5.60
N ASP A 102 -0.06 -3.95 6.47
CA ASP A 102 -0.59 -4.27 7.80
C ASP A 102 -0.03 -3.33 8.88
N GLY A 103 0.96 -2.55 8.51
CA GLY A 103 1.60 -1.48 9.26
C GLY A 103 2.61 -0.77 8.38
N ALA A 104 3.04 0.43 8.74
CA ALA A 104 4.05 1.13 7.97
C ALA A 104 5.08 1.86 8.83
N ILE A 105 6.26 2.05 8.25
CA ILE A 105 7.34 2.87 8.77
C ILE A 105 7.25 4.23 8.10
N LEU A 106 6.91 5.27 8.87
CA LEU A 106 6.97 6.64 8.40
C LEU A 106 8.41 7.12 8.46
N VAL A 107 9.00 7.38 7.29
CA VAL A 107 10.39 7.85 7.18
C VAL A 107 10.41 9.36 7.08
N VAL A 108 11.01 9.99 8.09
CA VAL A 108 11.17 11.45 8.18
C VAL A 108 12.65 11.77 8.30
N ALA A 109 13.18 12.65 7.45
CA ALA A 109 14.54 13.13 7.60
C ALA A 109 14.63 14.09 8.79
N ALA A 110 15.55 13.83 9.73
CA ALA A 110 15.76 14.67 10.90
C ALA A 110 16.19 16.10 10.56
N THR A 111 16.81 16.27 9.37
CA THR A 111 17.23 17.57 8.84
C THR A 111 16.09 18.46 8.36
N ASP A 112 14.97 17.86 7.95
CA ASP A 112 13.88 18.55 7.25
C ASP A 112 12.56 18.55 8.04
N GLY A 113 12.38 17.57 8.91
CA GLY A 113 11.12 17.36 9.63
C GLY A 113 9.97 16.87 8.71
N PRO A 114 8.73 16.85 9.20
CA PRO A 114 7.57 16.43 8.44
C PRO A 114 7.18 17.46 7.37
N MET A 115 7.28 17.06 6.11
CA MET A 115 7.00 17.88 4.93
C MET A 115 5.59 17.62 4.36
N ALA A 116 5.23 18.31 3.27
CA ALA A 116 3.88 18.23 2.70
C ALA A 116 3.46 16.80 2.32
N GLN A 117 4.33 16.04 1.66
CA GLN A 117 4.03 14.65 1.28
C GLN A 117 4.04 13.71 2.50
N THR A 118 4.81 14.01 3.55
CA THR A 118 4.75 13.28 4.83
C THR A 118 3.33 13.34 5.39
N ARG A 119 2.75 14.54 5.44
CA ARG A 119 1.37 14.78 5.92
C ARG A 119 0.34 14.07 5.04
N GLU A 120 0.48 14.18 3.71
CA GLU A 120 -0.41 13.51 2.76
C GLU A 120 -0.33 11.98 2.89
N HIS A 121 0.87 11.42 3.06
CA HIS A 121 1.05 9.97 3.19
C HIS A 121 0.44 9.42 4.49
N VAL A 122 0.56 10.13 5.61
CA VAL A 122 -0.08 9.72 6.89
C VAL A 122 -1.60 9.73 6.74
N LEU A 123 -2.15 10.80 6.15
CA LEU A 123 -3.59 10.91 5.86
C LEU A 123 -4.07 9.75 4.96
N LEU A 124 -3.39 9.49 3.86
CA LEU A 124 -3.75 8.41 2.93
C LEU A 124 -3.62 7.03 3.55
N ALA A 125 -2.57 6.78 4.32
CA ALA A 125 -2.40 5.53 5.06
C ALA A 125 -3.59 5.27 6.00
N ARG A 126 -4.05 6.31 6.70
CA ARG A 126 -5.25 6.22 7.54
C ARG A 126 -6.50 5.89 6.73
N GLN A 127 -6.69 6.55 5.59
CA GLN A 127 -7.86 6.35 4.73
C GLN A 127 -7.93 4.95 4.10
N VAL A 128 -6.79 4.38 3.69
CA VAL A 128 -6.75 3.02 3.15
C VAL A 128 -6.74 1.95 4.24
N GLY A 129 -6.71 2.34 5.52
CA GLY A 129 -6.88 1.44 6.65
C GLY A 129 -5.59 0.81 7.17
N VAL A 130 -4.43 1.43 6.98
CA VAL A 130 -3.18 1.01 7.66
C VAL A 130 -3.37 1.17 9.17
N PRO A 131 -3.32 0.09 9.96
CA PRO A 131 -3.76 0.15 11.35
C PRO A 131 -2.75 0.82 12.30
N ALA A 132 -1.45 0.76 12.00
CA ALA A 132 -0.39 1.29 12.86
C ALA A 132 0.78 1.85 12.06
N LEU A 133 1.30 2.98 12.53
CA LEU A 133 2.52 3.61 12.02
C LEU A 133 3.55 3.74 13.13
N LEU A 134 4.80 3.41 12.83
CA LEU A 134 5.95 3.78 13.64
C LEU A 134 6.89 4.65 12.80
N VAL A 135 7.86 5.30 13.43
CA VAL A 135 8.66 6.35 12.80
C VAL A 135 10.13 5.96 12.76
N ALA A 136 10.74 6.05 11.58
CA ALA A 136 12.18 6.09 11.40
C ALA A 136 12.60 7.55 11.19
N LEU A 137 13.20 8.16 12.20
CA LEU A 137 13.80 9.49 12.10
C LEU A 137 15.17 9.33 11.45
N ASN A 138 15.17 9.40 10.11
CA ASN A 138 16.33 9.10 9.28
C ASN A 138 17.28 10.32 9.15
N LYS A 139 18.52 10.08 8.71
CA LYS A 139 19.59 11.08 8.61
C LYS A 139 19.94 11.72 9.98
N SER A 140 19.69 11.01 11.09
CA SER A 140 19.97 11.51 12.42
C SER A 140 21.47 11.71 12.68
N ASP A 141 22.33 11.07 11.91
CA ASP A 141 23.79 11.29 11.88
C ASP A 141 24.20 12.69 11.41
N MET A 142 23.32 13.40 10.74
CA MET A 142 23.57 14.76 10.21
C MET A 142 23.14 15.87 11.17
N VAL A 143 22.51 15.55 12.29
CA VAL A 143 21.98 16.50 13.26
C VAL A 143 22.66 16.28 14.61
N GLU A 144 23.52 17.21 15.02
CA GLU A 144 24.24 17.17 16.30
C GLU A 144 23.42 17.77 17.46
N ASP A 145 22.43 18.59 17.15
CA ASP A 145 21.59 19.30 18.09
C ASP A 145 20.46 18.42 18.60
N GLU A 146 20.55 17.99 19.85
CA GLU A 146 19.56 17.13 20.49
C GLU A 146 18.18 17.82 20.63
N GLU A 147 18.16 19.13 20.88
CA GLU A 147 16.90 19.89 21.02
C GLU A 147 16.15 19.92 19.67
N LEU A 148 16.88 19.98 18.55
CA LEU A 148 16.30 19.92 17.22
C LEU A 148 15.72 18.53 16.91
N LEU A 149 16.41 17.46 17.30
CA LEU A 149 15.90 16.09 17.13
C LEU A 149 14.62 15.89 17.95
N GLU A 150 14.56 16.35 19.18
CA GLU A 150 13.37 16.30 20.04
C GLU A 150 12.21 17.11 19.46
N LEU A 151 12.49 18.29 18.89
CA LEU A 151 11.48 19.12 18.25
C LEU A 151 10.85 18.42 17.04
N VAL A 152 11.68 17.85 16.16
CA VAL A 152 11.20 17.11 14.98
C VAL A 152 10.38 15.87 15.42
N GLU A 153 10.83 15.15 16.44
CA GLU A 153 10.08 14.03 17.00
C GLU A 153 8.70 14.47 17.50
N MET A 154 8.62 15.59 18.22
CA MET A 154 7.34 16.14 18.71
C MET A 154 6.41 16.50 17.56
N GLU A 155 6.90 17.18 16.50
CA GLU A 155 6.11 17.52 15.31
C GLU A 155 5.55 16.28 14.60
N VAL A 156 6.34 15.20 14.54
CA VAL A 156 5.89 13.93 13.93
C VAL A 156 4.81 13.27 14.79
N ARG A 157 4.96 13.27 16.11
CA ARG A 157 3.94 12.74 17.04
C ARG A 157 2.63 13.51 16.95
N GLU A 158 2.69 14.84 16.87
CA GLU A 158 1.51 15.68 16.64
C GLU A 158 0.84 15.37 15.29
N LEU A 159 1.63 15.17 14.24
CA LEU A 159 1.10 14.77 12.94
C LEU A 159 0.36 13.42 13.00
N LEU A 160 0.94 12.41 13.66
CA LEU A 160 0.30 11.09 13.83
C LEU A 160 -1.02 11.23 14.59
N SER A 161 -1.02 11.96 15.71
CA SER A 161 -2.20 12.18 16.54
C SER A 161 -3.30 12.95 15.79
N SER A 162 -2.93 13.89 14.91
CA SER A 162 -3.88 14.64 14.07
C SER A 162 -4.62 13.77 13.05
N GLN A 163 -4.12 12.57 12.76
CA GLN A 163 -4.69 11.60 11.84
C GLN A 163 -5.20 10.33 12.55
N ASP A 164 -5.55 10.45 13.82
CA ASP A 164 -6.08 9.36 14.67
C ASP A 164 -5.15 8.14 14.81
N TYR A 165 -3.85 8.32 14.67
CA TYR A 165 -2.86 7.35 15.12
C TYR A 165 -2.43 7.68 16.57
N ASP A 166 -1.95 6.67 17.28
CA ASP A 166 -1.43 6.87 18.64
C ASP A 166 -0.02 7.51 18.58
N GLY A 167 0.02 8.84 18.43
CA GLY A 167 1.27 9.57 18.29
C GLY A 167 2.12 9.55 19.57
N ASP A 168 1.51 9.39 20.73
CA ASP A 168 2.24 9.38 22.01
C ASP A 168 2.97 8.04 22.22
N GLU A 169 2.32 6.92 21.89
CA GLU A 169 2.87 5.57 22.09
C GLU A 169 3.63 5.04 20.85
N ALA A 170 3.50 5.68 19.68
CA ALA A 170 4.19 5.25 18.47
C ALA A 170 5.71 5.28 18.65
N PRO A 171 6.43 4.16 18.39
CA PRO A 171 7.88 4.16 18.45
C PRO A 171 8.49 5.14 17.44
N VAL A 172 9.44 5.95 17.89
CA VAL A 172 10.26 6.83 17.06
C VAL A 172 11.71 6.41 17.24
N ILE A 173 12.29 5.83 16.21
CA ILE A 173 13.67 5.32 16.23
C ILE A 173 14.54 6.22 15.38
N ARG A 174 15.59 6.77 15.96
CA ARG A 174 16.60 7.57 15.26
C ARG A 174 17.55 6.66 14.51
N VAL A 175 17.63 6.83 13.19
CA VAL A 175 18.42 5.98 12.30
C VAL A 175 19.25 6.81 11.32
N SER A 176 20.29 6.20 10.79
CA SER A 176 20.97 6.62 9.58
C SER A 176 21.02 5.40 8.64
N ALA A 177 20.07 5.37 7.70
CA ALA A 177 19.97 4.27 6.75
C ALA A 177 21.23 4.15 5.89
N LEU A 178 21.81 5.27 5.45
CA LEU A 178 23.03 5.29 4.66
C LEU A 178 24.22 4.72 5.43
N LYS A 179 24.44 5.18 6.66
CA LYS A 179 25.55 4.70 7.50
C LYS A 179 25.42 3.21 7.83
N ALA A 180 24.23 2.77 8.14
CA ALA A 180 23.96 1.33 8.36
C ALA A 180 24.24 0.52 7.10
N LEU A 181 23.86 1.01 5.92
CA LEU A 181 24.11 0.36 4.64
C LEU A 181 25.62 0.32 4.29
N GLU A 182 26.36 1.35 4.69
CA GLU A 182 27.83 1.41 4.59
C GLU A 182 28.57 0.49 5.59
N GLY A 183 27.85 -0.10 6.54
CA GLY A 183 28.37 -1.07 7.51
C GLY A 183 28.82 -0.48 8.85
N ASP A 184 28.37 0.74 9.17
CA ASP A 184 28.56 1.32 10.51
C ASP A 184 27.79 0.51 11.56
N ALA A 185 28.51 0.02 12.59
CA ALA A 185 27.97 -0.89 13.56
C ALA A 185 26.93 -0.25 14.50
N GLU A 186 27.11 1.03 14.84
CA GLU A 186 26.18 1.78 15.69
C GLU A 186 24.84 1.94 14.98
N TRP A 187 24.88 2.42 13.71
CA TRP A 187 23.69 2.65 12.92
C TRP A 187 23.02 1.34 12.45
N ALA A 188 23.79 0.26 12.23
CA ALA A 188 23.23 -1.07 12.03
C ALA A 188 22.46 -1.55 13.26
N GLY A 189 22.97 -1.27 14.49
CA GLY A 189 22.27 -1.52 15.73
C GLY A 189 20.95 -0.74 15.84
N LYS A 190 20.88 0.49 15.33
CA LYS A 190 19.65 1.28 15.29
C LYS A 190 18.63 0.75 14.28
N ILE A 191 19.06 0.19 13.16
CA ILE A 191 18.16 -0.52 12.23
C ILE A 191 17.59 -1.78 12.89
N LYS A 192 18.39 -2.49 13.67
CA LYS A 192 17.89 -3.65 14.43
C LYS A 192 16.86 -3.22 15.48
N GLU A 193 17.12 -2.15 16.24
CA GLU A 193 16.17 -1.55 17.20
C GLU A 193 14.85 -1.18 16.49
N LEU A 194 14.92 -0.62 15.28
CA LEU A 194 13.74 -0.32 14.47
C LEU A 194 12.95 -1.59 14.14
N MET A 195 13.60 -2.68 13.74
CA MET A 195 12.93 -3.93 13.41
C MET A 195 12.37 -4.65 14.63
N ASP A 196 13.03 -4.54 15.78
CA ASP A 196 12.48 -5.02 17.06
C ASP A 196 11.20 -4.25 17.43
N ALA A 197 11.18 -2.93 17.23
CA ALA A 197 9.98 -2.12 17.40
C ALA A 197 8.87 -2.47 16.42
N VAL A 198 9.19 -2.78 15.16
CA VAL A 198 8.23 -3.28 14.17
C VAL A 198 7.60 -4.60 14.64
N ASP A 199 8.42 -5.54 15.09
CA ASP A 199 7.96 -6.85 15.59
C ASP A 199 7.00 -6.71 16.79
N GLU A 200 7.21 -5.72 17.65
CA GLU A 200 6.44 -5.54 18.89
C GLU A 200 5.21 -4.65 18.68
N TYR A 201 5.35 -3.56 17.94
CA TYR A 201 4.31 -2.53 17.84
C TYR A 201 3.28 -2.84 16.75
N ILE A 202 3.71 -3.36 15.58
CA ILE A 202 2.76 -3.69 14.52
C ILE A 202 1.96 -4.93 14.90
N PRO A 203 0.61 -4.84 14.95
CA PRO A 203 -0.22 -5.99 15.32
C PRO A 203 -0.08 -7.12 14.30
N THR A 204 -0.14 -8.37 14.76
CA THR A 204 -0.28 -9.51 13.85
C THR A 204 -1.68 -9.44 13.24
N PRO A 205 -1.80 -9.34 11.90
CA PRO A 205 -3.09 -9.11 11.28
C PRO A 205 -3.98 -10.35 11.33
N GLU A 206 -5.26 -10.12 11.62
CA GLU A 206 -6.28 -11.14 11.42
C GLU A 206 -6.59 -11.29 9.93
N ARG A 207 -6.72 -12.53 9.46
CA ARG A 207 -6.92 -12.83 8.04
C ARG A 207 -8.29 -13.50 7.82
N ASP A 208 -9.08 -12.95 6.92
CA ASP A 208 -10.38 -13.48 6.50
C ASP A 208 -10.20 -14.74 5.61
N MET A 209 -9.75 -15.85 6.20
CA MET A 209 -9.40 -17.08 5.48
C MET A 209 -10.62 -17.85 4.96
N ASP A 210 -11.79 -17.69 5.59
CA ASP A 210 -13.02 -18.46 5.29
C ASP A 210 -13.93 -17.76 4.27
N LYS A 211 -13.67 -16.50 3.96
CA LYS A 211 -14.39 -15.76 2.92
C LYS A 211 -14.01 -16.25 1.52
N PRO A 212 -14.88 -16.05 0.51
CA PRO A 212 -14.51 -16.31 -0.89
C PRO A 212 -13.26 -15.56 -1.30
N PHE A 213 -12.35 -16.23 -2.01
CA PHE A 213 -11.10 -15.66 -2.48
C PHE A 213 -11.31 -14.38 -3.28
N LEU A 214 -10.49 -13.37 -3.01
CA LEU A 214 -10.44 -12.11 -3.75
C LEU A 214 -9.01 -11.55 -3.70
N MET A 215 -8.48 -11.19 -4.87
CA MET A 215 -7.19 -10.53 -5.03
C MET A 215 -7.31 -9.40 -6.06
N PRO A 216 -7.14 -8.13 -5.67
CA PRO A 216 -7.01 -7.02 -6.62
C PRO A 216 -5.74 -7.16 -7.46
N ILE A 217 -5.84 -6.88 -8.76
CA ILE A 217 -4.71 -6.91 -9.69
C ILE A 217 -3.92 -5.61 -9.56
N GLU A 218 -2.65 -5.74 -9.21
CA GLU A 218 -1.70 -4.64 -9.11
C GLU A 218 -0.90 -4.46 -10.39
N ASP A 219 -0.37 -5.56 -10.93
CA ASP A 219 0.40 -5.55 -12.17
C ASP A 219 0.11 -6.79 -13.02
N VAL A 220 0.40 -6.67 -14.32
CA VAL A 220 0.18 -7.72 -15.30
C VAL A 220 1.38 -7.82 -16.25
N PHE A 221 1.99 -8.99 -16.34
CA PHE A 221 3.10 -9.22 -17.23
C PHE A 221 3.05 -10.61 -17.86
N THR A 222 3.87 -10.80 -18.89
CA THR A 222 3.97 -12.07 -19.60
C THR A 222 5.31 -12.74 -19.31
N ILE A 223 5.28 -14.01 -18.94
CA ILE A 223 6.47 -14.85 -18.87
C ILE A 223 6.57 -15.65 -20.15
N THR A 224 7.65 -15.45 -20.91
CA THR A 224 7.90 -16.16 -22.17
C THR A 224 7.82 -17.68 -21.98
N GLY A 225 6.97 -18.34 -22.77
CA GLY A 225 6.75 -19.78 -22.69
C GLY A 225 5.87 -20.28 -21.52
N ARG A 226 5.40 -19.38 -20.64
CA ARG A 226 4.52 -19.75 -19.51
C ARG A 226 3.12 -19.11 -19.61
N GLY A 227 3.02 -17.84 -20.02
CA GLY A 227 1.76 -17.13 -20.18
C GLY A 227 1.66 -15.83 -19.37
N THR A 228 0.45 -15.39 -19.14
CA THR A 228 0.14 -14.16 -18.41
C THR A 228 0.17 -14.41 -16.91
N VAL A 229 0.87 -13.53 -16.20
CA VAL A 229 0.93 -13.51 -14.73
C VAL A 229 0.32 -12.20 -14.25
N VAL A 230 -0.53 -12.28 -13.24
CA VAL A 230 -1.05 -11.13 -12.50
C VAL A 230 -0.50 -11.16 -11.08
N THR A 231 -0.16 -10.00 -10.55
CA THR A 231 0.29 -9.87 -9.16
C THR A 231 -0.69 -9.05 -8.35
N GLY A 232 -0.70 -9.29 -7.05
CA GLY A 232 -1.46 -8.55 -6.08
C GLY A 232 -1.36 -9.15 -4.69
N ARG A 233 -1.91 -8.44 -3.70
CA ARG A 233 -2.13 -8.96 -2.37
C ARG A 233 -3.49 -9.65 -2.30
N VAL A 234 -3.52 -10.85 -1.77
CA VAL A 234 -4.79 -11.55 -1.48
C VAL A 234 -5.53 -10.79 -0.38
N GLU A 235 -6.68 -10.22 -0.72
CA GLU A 235 -7.50 -9.44 0.22
C GLU A 235 -8.19 -10.36 1.23
N ARG A 236 -8.73 -11.50 0.76
CA ARG A 236 -9.44 -12.49 1.58
C ARG A 236 -9.46 -13.88 0.94
N GLY A 237 -9.71 -14.87 1.75
CA GLY A 237 -9.90 -16.27 1.33
C GLY A 237 -8.60 -17.01 1.04
N LYS A 238 -8.77 -18.17 0.42
CA LYS A 238 -7.70 -19.07 -0.02
C LYS A 238 -7.93 -19.49 -1.45
N LEU A 239 -6.83 -19.69 -2.19
CA LEU A 239 -6.86 -20.15 -3.58
C LEU A 239 -5.89 -21.31 -3.78
N PRO A 240 -6.36 -22.56 -3.85
CA PRO A 240 -5.52 -23.68 -4.29
C PRO A 240 -5.13 -23.56 -5.75
N ILE A 241 -3.92 -24.07 -6.09
CA ILE A 241 -3.49 -24.21 -7.48
C ILE A 241 -4.50 -25.05 -8.28
N ASN A 242 -4.64 -24.76 -9.57
CA ASN A 242 -5.62 -25.37 -10.50
C ASN A 242 -7.09 -25.04 -10.20
N SER A 243 -7.36 -24.02 -9.39
CA SER A 243 -8.71 -23.51 -9.17
C SER A 243 -9.19 -22.66 -10.33
N GLU A 244 -10.49 -22.76 -10.65
CA GLU A 244 -11.18 -21.82 -11.54
C GLU A 244 -11.40 -20.49 -10.78
N VAL A 245 -11.14 -19.40 -11.46
CA VAL A 245 -11.33 -18.03 -10.98
C VAL A 245 -12.05 -17.19 -12.02
N GLU A 246 -12.57 -16.06 -11.58
CA GLU A 246 -13.21 -15.07 -12.43
C GLU A 246 -12.45 -13.73 -12.31
N ILE A 247 -12.27 -13.05 -13.45
CA ILE A 247 -11.66 -11.73 -13.56
C ILE A 247 -12.79 -10.72 -13.73
N ILE A 248 -12.93 -9.79 -12.80
CA ILE A 248 -14.07 -8.88 -12.68
C ILE A 248 -13.62 -7.41 -12.65
N GLY A 249 -14.43 -6.54 -13.25
CA GLY A 249 -14.26 -5.10 -13.25
C GLY A 249 -13.67 -4.56 -14.55
N ILE A 250 -13.93 -3.29 -14.84
CA ILE A 250 -13.45 -2.52 -15.99
C ILE A 250 -13.92 -3.10 -17.35
N ARG A 251 -13.70 -4.39 -17.57
CA ARG A 251 -14.06 -5.14 -18.79
C ARG A 251 -15.12 -6.20 -18.52
N GLU A 252 -15.56 -6.88 -19.56
CA GLU A 252 -16.43 -8.04 -19.43
C GLU A 252 -15.78 -9.12 -18.57
N ALA A 253 -16.57 -9.72 -17.70
CA ALA A 253 -16.11 -10.79 -16.82
C ALA A 253 -15.64 -12.00 -17.62
N GLN A 254 -14.52 -12.57 -17.23
CA GLN A 254 -13.98 -13.79 -17.87
C GLN A 254 -13.52 -14.80 -16.83
N LYS A 255 -13.71 -16.08 -17.16
CA LYS A 255 -13.25 -17.19 -16.32
C LYS A 255 -11.93 -17.73 -16.84
N THR A 256 -11.06 -18.12 -15.91
CA THR A 256 -9.78 -18.76 -16.20
C THR A 256 -9.39 -19.72 -15.08
N THR A 257 -8.29 -20.44 -15.26
CA THR A 257 -7.72 -21.32 -14.25
C THR A 257 -6.36 -20.83 -13.84
N VAL A 258 -6.10 -20.77 -12.54
CA VAL A 258 -4.79 -20.45 -11.98
C VAL A 258 -3.94 -21.72 -11.99
N THR A 259 -2.91 -21.77 -12.83
CA THR A 259 -2.05 -22.96 -13.02
C THR A 259 -0.72 -22.89 -12.27
N GLY A 260 -0.40 -21.75 -11.67
CA GLY A 260 0.79 -21.55 -10.87
C GLY A 260 0.59 -20.41 -9.88
N ILE A 261 1.15 -20.55 -8.70
CA ILE A 261 1.15 -19.54 -7.65
C ILE A 261 2.59 -19.39 -7.16
N GLU A 262 3.08 -18.16 -7.12
CA GLU A 262 4.44 -17.86 -6.66
C GLU A 262 4.44 -16.64 -5.73
N MET A 263 5.26 -16.68 -4.70
CA MET A 263 5.59 -15.56 -3.84
C MET A 263 7.11 -15.47 -3.68
N PHE A 264 7.71 -14.31 -3.99
CA PHE A 264 9.17 -14.11 -3.95
C PHE A 264 9.97 -15.21 -4.67
N HIS A 265 9.52 -15.57 -5.88
CA HIS A 265 10.09 -16.63 -6.72
C HIS A 265 10.01 -18.05 -6.16
N LYS A 266 9.35 -18.27 -5.03
CA LYS A 266 9.07 -19.58 -4.44
C LYS A 266 7.69 -20.06 -4.87
N GLN A 267 7.56 -21.36 -5.18
CA GLN A 267 6.28 -21.95 -5.57
C GLN A 267 5.38 -22.21 -4.36
N MET A 268 4.07 -22.04 -4.56
CA MET A 268 3.05 -22.29 -3.56
C MET A 268 1.98 -23.21 -4.12
N ASP A 269 1.45 -24.10 -3.27
CA ASP A 269 0.30 -24.94 -3.63
C ASP A 269 -1.02 -24.19 -3.46
N GLU A 270 -1.02 -23.15 -2.62
CA GLU A 270 -2.20 -22.37 -2.26
C GLU A 270 -1.79 -20.96 -1.87
N ALA A 271 -2.55 -19.94 -2.31
CA ALA A 271 -2.43 -18.56 -1.86
C ALA A 271 -3.40 -18.29 -0.70
N TRP A 272 -2.96 -17.54 0.31
CA TRP A 272 -3.74 -17.19 1.49
C TRP A 272 -3.94 -15.68 1.63
N ALA A 273 -5.04 -15.28 2.28
CA ALA A 273 -5.32 -13.90 2.63
C ALA A 273 -4.09 -13.24 3.28
N GLY A 274 -3.73 -12.05 2.80
CA GLY A 274 -2.57 -11.27 3.22
C GLY A 274 -1.29 -11.50 2.42
N GLU A 275 -1.18 -12.57 1.63
CA GLU A 275 0.03 -12.85 0.86
C GLU A 275 0.08 -12.04 -0.44
N ASN A 276 1.27 -11.53 -0.79
CA ASN A 276 1.54 -10.91 -2.08
C ASN A 276 2.03 -11.98 -3.04
N CYS A 277 1.24 -12.32 -4.03
CA CYS A 277 1.58 -13.42 -4.92
C CYS A 277 1.34 -13.10 -6.40
N GLY A 278 2.03 -13.85 -7.26
CA GLY A 278 1.82 -13.90 -8.69
C GLY A 278 1.00 -15.13 -9.06
N LEU A 279 -0.07 -14.93 -9.82
CA LEU A 279 -0.95 -15.98 -10.31
C LEU A 279 -0.74 -16.17 -11.81
N LEU A 280 -0.36 -17.37 -12.23
CA LEU A 280 -0.25 -17.73 -13.64
C LEU A 280 -1.62 -18.16 -14.17
N LEU A 281 -2.13 -17.44 -15.17
CA LEU A 281 -3.46 -17.62 -15.74
C LEU A 281 -3.39 -18.45 -17.03
N ARG A 282 -4.25 -19.48 -17.13
CA ARG A 282 -4.34 -20.33 -18.31
C ARG A 282 -5.09 -19.65 -19.46
N GLY A 283 -4.45 -19.56 -20.63
CA GLY A 283 -5.12 -19.10 -21.86
C GLY A 283 -5.55 -17.63 -21.86
N THR A 284 -5.17 -16.87 -20.87
CA THR A 284 -5.46 -15.43 -20.77
C THR A 284 -4.30 -14.65 -21.39
N ARG A 285 -4.60 -13.73 -22.32
CA ARG A 285 -3.60 -12.86 -22.93
C ARG A 285 -3.36 -11.63 -22.05
N ARG A 286 -2.17 -11.03 -22.20
CA ARG A 286 -1.78 -9.82 -21.47
C ARG A 286 -2.78 -8.66 -21.68
N GLU A 287 -3.27 -8.50 -22.90
CA GLU A 287 -4.22 -7.45 -23.28
C GLU A 287 -5.65 -7.66 -22.78
N ASP A 288 -5.99 -8.86 -22.31
CA ASP A 288 -7.34 -9.17 -21.79
C ASP A 288 -7.50 -8.83 -20.30
N VAL A 289 -6.40 -8.51 -19.62
CA VAL A 289 -6.35 -8.23 -18.17
C VAL A 289 -5.61 -6.93 -17.90
N GLU A 290 -6.09 -6.17 -16.95
CA GLU A 290 -5.45 -4.92 -16.54
C GLU A 290 -5.52 -4.66 -15.04
N ARG A 291 -4.64 -3.78 -14.57
CA ARG A 291 -4.65 -3.27 -13.20
C ARG A 291 -6.02 -2.66 -12.88
N GLY A 292 -6.50 -2.94 -11.68
CA GLY A 292 -7.80 -2.45 -11.20
C GLY A 292 -8.94 -3.45 -11.30
N GLN A 293 -8.78 -4.50 -12.12
CA GLN A 293 -9.65 -5.67 -12.04
C GLN A 293 -9.33 -6.49 -10.80
N VAL A 294 -10.20 -7.40 -10.42
CA VAL A 294 -9.97 -8.37 -9.34
C VAL A 294 -10.03 -9.80 -9.86
N ILE A 295 -9.23 -10.68 -9.24
CA ILE A 295 -9.36 -12.13 -9.37
C ILE A 295 -10.19 -12.61 -8.19
N CYS A 296 -11.26 -13.35 -8.43
CA CYS A 296 -12.14 -13.82 -7.38
C CYS A 296 -12.65 -15.25 -7.61
N LYS A 297 -13.22 -15.83 -6.56
CA LYS A 297 -14.01 -17.05 -6.72
C LYS A 297 -15.20 -16.75 -7.64
N PRO A 298 -15.50 -17.59 -8.66
CA PRO A 298 -16.58 -17.31 -9.59
C PRO A 298 -17.91 -17.00 -8.90
N GLY A 299 -18.53 -15.88 -9.31
CA GLY A 299 -19.82 -15.42 -8.77
C GLY A 299 -19.80 -14.84 -7.35
N SER A 300 -18.62 -14.61 -6.76
CA SER A 300 -18.53 -14.11 -5.38
C SER A 300 -18.57 -12.59 -5.23
N ILE A 301 -18.34 -11.86 -6.31
CA ILE A 301 -18.43 -10.39 -6.40
C ILE A 301 -18.87 -10.01 -7.81
N THR A 302 -19.51 -8.86 -7.94
CA THR A 302 -20.01 -8.33 -9.22
C THR A 302 -19.46 -6.95 -9.53
N PRO A 303 -19.33 -6.57 -10.82
CA PRO A 303 -18.95 -5.22 -11.21
C PRO A 303 -20.16 -4.29 -11.15
N HIS A 304 -19.94 -3.05 -10.71
CA HIS A 304 -20.98 -2.04 -10.54
C HIS A 304 -20.52 -0.67 -11.02
N THR A 305 -21.48 0.14 -11.50
CA THR A 305 -21.25 1.51 -11.97
C THR A 305 -21.93 2.54 -11.09
N GLU A 306 -22.86 2.17 -10.22
CA GLU A 306 -23.61 3.13 -9.40
C GLU A 306 -23.72 2.66 -7.95
N PHE A 307 -23.44 3.56 -7.02
CA PHE A 307 -23.47 3.27 -5.58
C PHE A 307 -23.83 4.50 -4.75
N GLU A 308 -24.33 4.28 -3.54
CA GLU A 308 -24.40 5.28 -2.46
C GLU A 308 -23.16 5.14 -1.57
N GLY A 309 -22.62 6.26 -1.11
CA GLY A 309 -21.45 6.28 -0.24
C GLY A 309 -21.57 7.34 0.85
N HIS A 310 -21.12 6.96 2.05
CA HIS A 310 -20.90 7.88 3.16
C HIS A 310 -19.52 8.49 3.05
N VAL A 311 -19.41 9.82 2.97
CA VAL A 311 -18.19 10.50 2.56
C VAL A 311 -17.88 11.66 3.50
N TYR A 312 -16.61 11.78 3.89
CA TYR A 312 -16.05 12.94 4.54
C TYR A 312 -15.23 13.76 3.54
N ILE A 313 -15.46 15.06 3.48
CA ILE A 313 -14.75 15.99 2.60
C ILE A 313 -13.68 16.70 3.40
N LEU A 314 -12.41 16.54 2.99
CA LEU A 314 -11.27 17.12 3.67
C LEU A 314 -11.31 18.64 3.69
N THR A 315 -10.96 19.22 4.83
CA THR A 315 -10.79 20.66 5.00
C THR A 315 -9.56 21.18 4.24
N LYS A 316 -9.46 22.48 4.10
CA LYS A 316 -8.28 23.15 3.54
C LYS A 316 -7.00 22.80 4.33
N ASP A 317 -7.09 22.77 5.66
CA ASP A 317 -5.95 22.53 6.56
C ASP A 317 -5.49 21.07 6.48
N GLU A 318 -6.39 20.14 6.11
CA GLU A 318 -6.07 18.75 5.80
C GLU A 318 -5.55 18.55 4.36
N GLY A 319 -5.31 19.62 3.62
CA GLY A 319 -4.86 19.57 2.22
C GLY A 319 -5.97 19.39 1.18
N GLY A 320 -7.23 19.43 1.61
CA GLY A 320 -8.41 19.25 0.78
C GLY A 320 -8.81 20.47 -0.04
N ARG A 321 -10.10 20.58 -0.33
CA ARG A 321 -10.68 21.69 -1.13
C ARG A 321 -10.78 22.98 -0.31
N HIS A 322 -10.80 24.11 -1.04
CA HIS A 322 -11.05 25.44 -0.48
C HIS A 322 -12.51 25.87 -0.68
N ASN A 323 -13.17 25.34 -1.70
CA ASN A 323 -14.51 25.73 -2.13
C ASN A 323 -15.47 24.56 -2.05
N PRO A 324 -16.77 24.81 -1.86
CA PRO A 324 -17.79 23.77 -1.93
C PRO A 324 -17.86 23.14 -3.32
N PHE A 325 -18.52 22.01 -3.41
CA PHE A 325 -18.92 21.41 -4.68
C PHE A 325 -20.43 21.14 -4.69
N TYR A 326 -20.96 20.94 -5.88
CA TYR A 326 -22.37 20.76 -6.18
C TYR A 326 -22.62 19.44 -6.88
N SER A 327 -23.88 19.04 -7.04
CA SER A 327 -24.24 17.93 -7.91
C SER A 327 -23.62 18.10 -9.32
N ASN A 328 -23.29 16.98 -9.96
CA ASN A 328 -22.54 16.87 -11.21
C ASN A 328 -21.03 17.15 -11.08
N TYR A 329 -20.48 17.24 -9.86
CA TYR A 329 -19.04 17.23 -9.64
C TYR A 329 -18.43 15.90 -10.11
N ARG A 330 -17.26 15.95 -10.77
CA ARG A 330 -16.65 14.82 -11.48
C ARG A 330 -15.20 14.57 -11.04
N PRO A 331 -14.95 14.13 -9.81
CA PRO A 331 -13.60 13.77 -9.36
C PRO A 331 -13.21 12.35 -9.78
N GLN A 332 -11.97 11.96 -9.40
CA GLN A 332 -11.48 10.60 -9.49
C GLN A 332 -11.80 9.84 -8.20
N PHE A 333 -12.36 8.64 -8.31
CA PHE A 333 -12.60 7.71 -7.22
C PHE A 333 -11.54 6.61 -7.25
N TYR A 334 -10.80 6.46 -6.16
CA TYR A 334 -9.75 5.45 -6.02
C TYR A 334 -10.30 4.26 -5.24
N PHE A 335 -10.39 3.11 -5.93
CA PHE A 335 -10.79 1.83 -5.35
C PHE A 335 -9.65 0.84 -5.47
N ARG A 336 -9.23 0.20 -4.38
CA ARG A 336 -8.17 -0.82 -4.40
C ARG A 336 -6.95 -0.36 -5.22
N THR A 337 -6.78 -0.90 -6.43
CA THR A 337 -5.60 -0.65 -7.29
C THR A 337 -5.87 0.28 -8.48
N THR A 338 -7.06 0.87 -8.58
CA THR A 338 -7.45 1.71 -9.72
C THR A 338 -8.17 2.98 -9.31
N ASP A 339 -8.26 3.91 -10.25
CA ASP A 339 -9.07 5.11 -10.17
C ASP A 339 -10.06 5.18 -11.35
N VAL A 340 -11.23 5.68 -11.08
CA VAL A 340 -12.30 5.87 -12.06
C VAL A 340 -12.97 7.22 -11.85
N THR A 341 -13.23 7.93 -12.93
CA THR A 341 -14.06 9.14 -12.85
C THR A 341 -15.48 8.79 -12.47
N GLY A 342 -16.04 9.51 -11.51
CA GLY A 342 -17.44 9.37 -11.10
C GLY A 342 -18.16 10.70 -11.09
N VAL A 343 -19.45 10.67 -11.34
CA VAL A 343 -20.35 11.83 -11.25
C VAL A 343 -21.09 11.75 -9.93
N ILE A 344 -20.98 12.80 -9.12
CA ILE A 344 -21.65 12.89 -7.82
C ILE A 344 -23.04 13.50 -7.98
N THR A 345 -24.03 12.88 -7.36
CA THR A 345 -25.36 13.43 -7.13
C THR A 345 -25.57 13.57 -5.62
N LEU A 346 -25.85 14.78 -5.16
CA LEU A 346 -26.13 15.07 -3.76
C LEU A 346 -27.56 14.68 -3.38
N PRO A 347 -27.83 14.35 -2.10
CA PRO A 347 -29.17 14.04 -1.63
C PRO A 347 -30.15 15.19 -1.88
N GLU A 348 -31.44 14.86 -1.99
CA GLU A 348 -32.50 15.83 -2.14
C GLU A 348 -32.48 16.83 -0.96
N GLY A 349 -32.53 18.13 -1.27
CA GLY A 349 -32.43 19.20 -0.29
C GLY A 349 -31.01 19.65 0.05
N THR A 350 -29.96 18.97 -0.45
CA THR A 350 -28.58 19.41 -0.31
C THR A 350 -28.10 20.10 -1.56
N GLU A 351 -27.94 21.44 -1.49
CA GLU A 351 -27.48 22.22 -2.64
C GLU A 351 -25.98 22.09 -2.89
N MET A 352 -25.18 22.05 -1.83
CA MET A 352 -23.72 22.00 -1.88
C MET A 352 -23.14 21.23 -0.68
N VAL A 353 -21.89 20.82 -0.80
CA VAL A 353 -21.09 20.22 0.27
C VAL A 353 -19.84 21.05 0.49
N MET A 354 -19.59 21.42 1.74
CA MET A 354 -18.46 22.22 2.17
C MET A 354 -17.26 21.34 2.56
N PRO A 355 -16.02 21.83 2.44
CA PRO A 355 -14.88 21.20 3.11
C PRO A 355 -15.16 21.06 4.62
N GLY A 356 -14.91 19.85 5.16
CA GLY A 356 -15.22 19.46 6.54
C GLY A 356 -16.58 18.79 6.73
N ASP A 357 -17.44 18.78 5.72
CA ASP A 357 -18.74 18.11 5.80
C ASP A 357 -18.61 16.59 5.67
N THR A 358 -19.51 15.91 6.36
CA THR A 358 -19.80 14.49 6.13
C THR A 358 -21.19 14.37 5.50
N THR A 359 -21.29 13.62 4.42
CA THR A 359 -22.56 13.49 3.67
C THR A 359 -22.71 12.12 3.02
N GLU A 360 -23.97 11.73 2.77
CA GLU A 360 -24.27 10.66 1.82
C GLU A 360 -24.30 11.25 0.41
N MET A 361 -23.87 10.47 -0.56
CA MET A 361 -23.95 10.84 -1.97
C MET A 361 -24.16 9.64 -2.86
N THR A 362 -24.80 9.85 -4.00
CA THR A 362 -24.87 8.86 -5.07
C THR A 362 -23.76 9.15 -6.09
N VAL A 363 -23.06 8.11 -6.51
CA VAL A 363 -21.97 8.21 -7.48
C VAL A 363 -22.23 7.29 -8.65
N GLU A 364 -22.15 7.83 -9.86
CA GLU A 364 -22.18 7.08 -11.12
C GLU A 364 -20.77 7.07 -11.74
N LEU A 365 -20.15 5.89 -11.82
CA LEU A 365 -18.83 5.69 -12.38
C LEU A 365 -18.88 5.52 -13.90
N ILE A 366 -17.88 6.03 -14.61
CA ILE A 366 -17.78 5.87 -16.08
C ILE A 366 -17.38 4.44 -16.51
N GLN A 367 -16.90 3.61 -15.59
CA GLN A 367 -16.51 2.22 -15.82
C GLN A 367 -16.95 1.36 -14.64
N PRO A 368 -17.31 0.07 -14.88
CA PRO A 368 -17.70 -0.83 -13.79
C PRO A 368 -16.48 -1.25 -12.94
N ILE A 369 -16.67 -1.26 -11.64
CA ILE A 369 -15.67 -1.69 -10.64
C ILE A 369 -16.23 -2.85 -9.84
N ALA A 370 -15.41 -3.87 -9.56
CA ALA A 370 -15.76 -4.92 -8.61
C ALA A 370 -16.02 -4.30 -7.23
N MET A 371 -17.27 -4.33 -6.78
CA MET A 371 -17.73 -3.55 -5.65
C MET A 371 -18.64 -4.37 -4.73
N GLU A 372 -18.59 -4.04 -3.45
CA GLU A 372 -19.47 -4.53 -2.41
C GLU A 372 -19.67 -3.46 -1.34
N GLU A 373 -20.70 -3.58 -0.53
CA GLU A 373 -20.94 -2.69 0.60
C GLU A 373 -19.78 -2.75 1.61
N GLY A 374 -19.43 -1.60 2.16
CA GLY A 374 -18.27 -1.45 3.06
C GLY A 374 -16.93 -1.18 2.36
N LEU A 375 -16.86 -1.28 1.02
CA LEU A 375 -15.65 -0.97 0.27
C LEU A 375 -15.26 0.50 0.48
N GLY A 376 -14.02 0.73 0.96
CA GLY A 376 -13.45 2.08 1.11
C GLY A 376 -12.99 2.67 -0.21
N PHE A 377 -13.05 3.99 -0.32
CA PHE A 377 -12.52 4.74 -1.47
C PHE A 377 -11.99 6.11 -1.06
N ALA A 378 -11.06 6.63 -1.86
CA ALA A 378 -10.61 8.01 -1.78
C ALA A 378 -11.12 8.81 -2.97
N ILE A 379 -11.38 10.11 -2.76
CA ILE A 379 -11.78 11.06 -3.81
C ILE A 379 -10.62 12.01 -4.06
N ARG A 380 -10.23 12.17 -5.32
CA ARG A 380 -9.13 13.05 -5.71
C ARG A 380 -9.50 13.99 -6.84
N GLU A 381 -8.94 15.18 -6.80
CA GLU A 381 -9.06 16.21 -7.83
C GLU A 381 -7.74 16.96 -7.98
N GLY A 382 -7.28 17.15 -9.21
CA GLY A 382 -6.09 17.97 -9.50
C GLY A 382 -4.83 17.56 -8.73
N GLY A 383 -4.63 16.25 -8.49
CA GLY A 383 -3.48 15.72 -7.75
C GLY A 383 -3.62 15.76 -6.23
N ARG A 384 -4.77 16.17 -5.68
CA ARG A 384 -5.04 16.24 -4.23
C ARG A 384 -6.11 15.26 -3.81
N THR A 385 -5.98 14.69 -2.63
CA THR A 385 -7.09 14.01 -1.97
C THR A 385 -8.05 15.06 -1.41
N VAL A 386 -9.31 14.95 -1.79
CA VAL A 386 -10.35 15.91 -1.38
C VAL A 386 -11.42 15.29 -0.50
N GLY A 387 -11.43 13.99 -0.37
CA GLY A 387 -12.35 13.28 0.50
C GLY A 387 -12.07 11.79 0.53
N SER A 388 -12.74 11.11 1.44
CA SER A 388 -12.76 9.66 1.55
C SER A 388 -14.11 9.16 2.03
N GLY A 389 -14.42 7.91 1.71
CA GLY A 389 -15.69 7.34 2.11
C GLY A 389 -15.73 5.82 2.01
N ARG A 390 -16.92 5.30 2.30
CA ARG A 390 -17.25 3.88 2.15
C ARG A 390 -18.53 3.71 1.37
N VAL A 391 -18.59 2.67 0.56
CA VAL A 391 -19.82 2.26 -0.12
C VAL A 391 -20.82 1.79 0.92
N THR A 392 -21.97 2.46 0.98
CA THR A 392 -23.08 2.12 1.90
C THR A 392 -24.10 1.25 1.23
N LYS A 393 -24.26 1.39 -0.09
CA LYS A 393 -25.20 0.59 -0.88
C LYS A 393 -24.76 0.54 -2.34
N VAL A 394 -24.85 -0.64 -2.93
CA VAL A 394 -24.64 -0.85 -4.37
C VAL A 394 -25.98 -0.76 -5.09
N ILE A 395 -26.05 0.03 -6.19
CA ILE A 395 -27.30 0.30 -6.93
C ILE A 395 -27.32 -0.45 -8.26
N LYS A 396 -26.27 -0.29 -9.10
CA LYS A 396 -26.24 -0.84 -10.47
C LYS A 396 -24.87 -1.34 -10.87
#